data_f287c78e3d99d66f2c90bfacc4cb7f5d
#
_entry.id   f287c78e3d99d66f2c90bfacc4cb7f5d
#
_cell.length_a   1.000
_cell.length_b   1.000
_cell.length_c   1.000
_cell.angle_alpha   90.00
_cell.angle_beta   90.00
_cell.angle_gamma   90.00
#
_symmetry.space_group_name_H-M   'P 1'
#
loop_
_entity.id
_entity.type
_entity.pdbx_description
1 polymer ?
#
loop_
_entity_poly.entity_id
_entity_poly.type
_entity_poly.pdbx_seq_one_letter_code
_entity_poly.pdbx_strand_id
1 'polypeptide(L)'
;MASLIGLVIPAAASPRCKAPLENWQPREALEEKLRNEGWNVRRIKTDDGCYKVEGLRADGVRVKATFEPDTLTLIREKTRDD
;
A
#
# COMPACT_ATOMS: atom_id res chain seq x y z
N MET A 1 -12.34 -10.19 -43.01
CA MET A 1 -11.95 -9.88 -42.44
C MET A 1 -11.93 -9.76 -41.19
N ALA A 2 -11.50 -9.83 -40.52
CA ALA A 2 -11.45 -9.89 -39.33
C ALA A 2 -11.20 -8.91 -38.62
N SER A 3 -11.61 -8.58 -37.87
CA SER A 3 -11.39 -7.58 -37.23
C SER A 3 -11.02 -7.71 -36.01
N LEU A 4 -10.40 -7.47 -35.55
CA LEU A 4 -10.01 -7.58 -34.41
C LEU A 4 -10.09 -6.78 -33.53
N ILE A 5 -10.27 -6.69 -32.68
CA ILE A 5 -10.45 -5.99 -31.80
C ILE A 5 -9.76 -5.77 -30.79
N GLY A 6 -9.22 -5.10 -30.61
CA GLY A 6 -8.56 -4.73 -29.62
C GLY A 6 -9.09 -4.61 -28.46
N LEU A 7 -8.83 -5.08 -27.58
CA LEU A 7 -9.37 -4.96 -26.50
C LEU A 7 -8.63 -4.20 -25.68
N VAL A 8 -8.90 -3.20 -25.30
CA VAL A 8 -8.26 -2.37 -24.50
C VAL A 8 -8.62 -2.47 -23.17
N ILE A 9 -7.88 -2.80 -22.30
CA ILE A 9 -8.17 -2.81 -20.98
C ILE A 9 -7.65 -1.72 -20.28
N PRO A 10 -8.35 -1.00 -19.58
CA PRO A 10 -7.88 0.14 -18.87
C PRO A 10 -7.03 -0.27 -17.76
N ALA A 11 -5.85 -0.03 -17.82
CA ALA A 11 -4.97 -0.35 -16.83
C ALA A 11 -5.21 0.30 -15.54
N ALA A 12 -5.79 1.41 -15.56
CA ALA A 12 -5.91 2.12 -14.33
C ALA A 12 -6.83 1.50 -13.38
N ALA A 13 -7.62 0.62 -13.79
CA ALA A 13 -8.59 0.09 -12.90
C ALA A 13 -8.08 -1.01 -12.02
N SER A 14 -6.91 -1.48 -12.20
CA SER A 14 -6.45 -2.58 -11.43
C SER A 14 -5.92 -2.15 -10.09
N PRO A 15 -6.32 -2.78 -9.01
CA PRO A 15 -5.75 -2.45 -7.73
C PRO A 15 -4.31 -2.87 -7.68
N ARG A 16 -3.53 -2.16 -6.93
CA ARG A 16 -2.14 -2.48 -6.82
C ARG A 16 -1.94 -3.74 -6.02
N CYS A 17 -2.76 -3.97 -5.01
CA CYS A 17 -2.67 -5.16 -4.21
C CYS A 17 -3.88 -6.02 -4.49
N LYS A 18 -3.68 -7.32 -4.50
CA LYS A 18 -4.74 -8.21 -4.86
C LYS A 18 -5.09 -9.25 -3.83
N ALA A 19 -4.64 -9.10 -2.63
CA ALA A 19 -4.93 -10.08 -1.59
C ALA A 19 -6.42 -10.12 -1.29
N PRO A 20 -7.01 -11.28 -1.19
CA PRO A 20 -8.42 -11.36 -0.84
C PRO A 20 -8.61 -10.85 0.57
N LEU A 21 -9.74 -10.25 0.81
CA LEU A 21 -10.01 -9.61 2.07
C LEU A 21 -9.87 -10.55 3.25
N GLU A 22 -10.19 -11.79 3.08
CA GLU A 22 -10.11 -12.70 4.18
C GLU A 22 -8.66 -12.98 4.58
N ASN A 23 -7.70 -12.63 3.76
CA ASN A 23 -6.30 -12.82 4.10
C ASN A 23 -5.65 -11.56 4.66
N TRP A 24 -6.39 -10.49 4.75
CA TRP A 24 -5.81 -9.25 5.24
C TRP A 24 -5.53 -9.35 6.73
N GLN A 25 -4.42 -8.81 7.13
CA GLN A 25 -4.13 -8.67 8.53
C GLN A 25 -4.74 -7.38 9.04
N PRO A 26 -5.05 -7.28 10.30
CA PRO A 26 -5.67 -6.07 10.80
C PRO A 26 -4.69 -4.92 10.73
N ARG A 27 -5.22 -3.73 10.60
CA ARG A 27 -4.42 -2.55 10.53
C ARG A 27 -3.51 -2.42 11.72
N GLU A 28 -3.95 -2.88 12.87
CA GLU A 28 -3.16 -2.81 14.08
C GLU A 28 -1.88 -3.63 13.97
N ALA A 29 -1.92 -4.73 13.20
CA ALA A 29 -0.72 -5.52 13.03
C ALA A 29 0.33 -4.74 12.27
N LEU A 30 -0.10 -3.98 11.27
CA LEU A 30 0.83 -3.17 10.52
C LEU A 30 1.37 -2.04 11.38
N GLU A 31 0.51 -1.43 12.16
CA GLU A 31 0.93 -0.35 13.01
C GLU A 31 1.98 -0.84 14.01
N GLU A 32 1.76 -2.00 14.57
CA GLU A 32 2.69 -2.52 15.53
C GLU A 32 4.03 -2.87 14.88
N LYS A 33 3.98 -3.46 13.70
CA LYS A 33 5.18 -3.76 12.98
C LYS A 33 6.00 -2.52 12.74
N LEU A 34 5.37 -1.47 12.28
CA LEU A 34 6.08 -0.25 11.96
C LEU A 34 6.59 0.45 13.22
N ARG A 35 5.81 0.41 14.26
CA ARG A 35 6.24 1.02 15.48
C ARG A 35 7.46 0.29 16.03
N ASN A 36 7.50 -1.03 15.89
CA ASN A 36 8.66 -1.79 16.31
C ASN A 36 9.88 -1.46 15.47
N GLU A 37 9.68 -0.94 14.28
CA GLU A 37 10.78 -0.53 13.42
C GLU A 37 11.13 0.94 13.62
N GLY A 38 10.52 1.58 14.58
CA GLY A 38 10.85 2.96 14.91
C GLY A 38 10.02 4.01 14.21
N TRP A 39 8.99 3.61 13.48
CA TRP A 39 8.18 4.59 12.78
C TRP A 39 7.21 5.28 13.73
N ASN A 40 6.88 6.50 13.35
CA ASN A 40 5.83 7.22 14.03
C ASN A 40 4.68 7.23 13.06
N VAL A 41 3.73 6.33 13.21
CA VAL A 41 2.63 6.19 12.27
C VAL A 41 1.55 7.21 12.56
N ARG A 42 1.17 7.99 11.56
CA ARG A 42 0.15 8.99 11.73
C ARG A 42 -1.19 8.52 11.23
N ARG A 43 -1.21 7.68 10.23
CA ARG A 43 -2.44 7.30 9.65
C ARG A 43 -2.28 6.10 8.77
N ILE A 44 -3.20 5.16 8.84
CA ILE A 44 -3.21 4.00 7.96
C ILE A 44 -4.59 3.95 7.33
N LYS A 45 -4.64 3.86 6.02
CA LYS A 45 -5.91 3.75 5.34
C LYS A 45 -5.81 2.71 4.26
N THR A 46 -6.92 2.30 3.69
CA THR A 46 -6.91 1.34 2.59
C THR A 46 -7.11 2.09 1.30
N ASP A 47 -6.42 1.67 0.27
CA ASP A 47 -6.52 2.32 -1.00
C ASP A 47 -5.99 1.37 -2.07
N ASP A 48 -6.75 1.14 -3.13
CA ASP A 48 -6.34 0.26 -4.22
C ASP A 48 -6.01 -1.14 -3.72
N GLY A 49 -6.74 -1.61 -2.73
CA GLY A 49 -6.52 -2.95 -2.21
C GLY A 49 -5.29 -3.09 -1.33
N CYS A 50 -4.66 -2.00 -0.97
CA CYS A 50 -3.47 -2.01 -0.15
C CYS A 50 -3.68 -1.21 1.11
N TYR A 51 -2.74 -1.33 2.04
CA TYR A 51 -2.71 -0.42 3.17
C TYR A 51 -1.75 0.72 2.81
N LYS A 52 -2.17 1.93 3.05
CA LYS A 52 -1.34 3.08 2.84
C LYS A 52 -1.08 3.76 4.15
N VAL A 53 0.19 4.01 4.45
CA VAL A 53 0.61 4.56 5.72
C VAL A 53 1.22 5.93 5.51
N GLU A 54 0.85 6.86 6.35
CA GLU A 54 1.48 8.16 6.37
C GLU A 54 2.14 8.30 7.72
N GLY A 55 3.36 8.70 7.75
CA GLY A 55 4.06 8.87 9.00
C GLY A 55 5.50 9.23 8.81
N LEU A 56 6.27 9.05 9.88
CA LEU A 56 7.69 9.31 9.84
C LEU A 56 8.42 8.01 10.04
N ARG A 57 9.44 7.80 9.26
CA ARG A 57 10.29 6.63 9.45
C ARG A 57 11.17 6.83 10.67
N ALA A 58 11.95 5.83 11.01
CA ALA A 58 12.82 5.93 12.18
C ALA A 58 13.81 7.07 12.04
N ASP A 59 14.20 7.41 10.82
CA ASP A 59 15.13 8.49 10.61
C ASP A 59 14.44 9.86 10.59
N GLY A 60 13.15 9.90 10.84
CA GLY A 60 12.42 11.16 10.90
C GLY A 60 11.93 11.67 9.56
N VAL A 61 12.15 10.94 8.51
CA VAL A 61 11.72 11.39 7.20
C VAL A 61 10.24 11.09 7.02
N ARG A 62 9.50 12.06 6.55
CA ARG A 62 8.08 11.91 6.33
C ARG A 62 7.83 11.12 5.05
N VAL A 63 7.01 10.09 5.12
CA VAL A 63 6.78 9.24 3.98
C VAL A 63 5.34 8.84 3.83
N LYS A 64 4.99 8.42 2.64
CA LYS A 64 3.76 7.74 2.37
C LYS A 64 4.17 6.40 1.82
N ALA A 65 3.74 5.34 2.44
CA ALA A 65 4.20 4.00 2.07
C ALA A 65 3.02 3.09 1.82
N THR A 66 3.18 2.18 0.87
CA THR A 66 2.12 1.25 0.49
C THR A 66 2.57 -0.14 0.86
N PHE A 67 1.70 -0.87 1.53
CA PHE A 67 2.03 -2.21 1.99
C PHE A 67 1.00 -3.23 1.52
N GLU A 68 1.44 -4.45 1.29
CA GLU A 68 0.52 -5.54 1.02
C GLU A 68 -0.26 -5.83 2.28
N PRO A 69 -1.56 -5.93 2.21
CA PRO A 69 -2.34 -6.09 3.44
C PRO A 69 -2.27 -7.47 4.05
N ASP A 70 -1.85 -8.47 3.29
CA ASP A 70 -1.77 -9.81 3.82
C ASP A 70 -0.39 -10.13 4.38
N THR A 71 0.67 -9.71 3.71
CA THR A 71 2.01 -10.02 4.18
C THR A 71 2.64 -8.86 4.91
N LEU A 72 2.07 -7.69 4.77
CA LEU A 72 2.59 -6.45 5.33
C LEU A 72 3.95 -6.08 4.73
N THR A 73 4.16 -6.52 3.51
CA THR A 73 5.39 -6.21 2.80
C THR A 73 5.33 -4.82 2.18
N LEU A 74 6.38 -4.07 2.31
CA LEU A 74 6.43 -2.74 1.70
C LEU A 74 6.53 -2.86 0.20
N ILE A 75 5.64 -2.21 -0.53
CA ILE A 75 5.65 -2.23 -1.97
C ILE A 75 6.20 -0.95 -2.53
N ARG A 76 5.91 0.17 -1.92
CA ARG A 76 6.29 1.43 -2.48
C ARG A 76 6.39 2.46 -1.40
N GLU A 77 7.32 3.34 -1.51
CA GLU A 77 7.51 4.37 -0.54
C GLU A 77 7.82 5.67 -1.22
N LYS A 78 7.21 6.76 -0.78
CA LYS A 78 7.41 8.04 -1.37
C LYS A 78 7.71 9.03 -0.28
N THR A 79 8.83 9.66 -0.32
CA THR A 79 9.15 10.65 0.68
C THR A 79 8.46 11.94 0.32
N ARG A 80 8.16 12.76 1.37
CA ARG A 80 7.50 13.94 1.11
C ARG A 80 8.40 14.97 1.28
N ASP A 81 9.18 15.26 0.52
CA ASP A 81 10.06 16.30 0.75
C ASP A 81 9.85 17.26 -0.12
N ASP A 82 9.33 17.70 -0.49
CA ASP A 82 9.17 18.77 -1.22
C ASP A 82 8.64 19.44 -1.04
#